data_64c5a6d83869de0a9de2465831f46003
#
_entry.id   64c5a6d83869de0a9de2465831f46003
#
_cell.length_a   1.000
_cell.length_b   1.000
_cell.length_c   1.000
_cell.angle_alpha   90.00
_cell.angle_beta   90.00
_cell.angle_gamma   90.00
#
_symmetry.space_group_name_H-M   'P 1'
#
loop_
_entity.id
_entity.type
_entity.pdbx_description
1 polymer ?
#
loop_
_entity_poly.entity_id
_entity_poly.type
_entity_poly.pdbx_seq_one_letter_code
_entity_poly.pdbx_strand_id
1 'polypeptide(L)'
;MSQRTADADVLVVGAGPGGAATAHALAQAGLDVLLLEKTAFPREKVCGDGLTPRAVKSLVQMGIDTSPANGFIRNRGLRILGGGLTLELPWPELASYPDHGLVRPRKDFDELLARQAQQAGARLQERTTVTGPVLDAAGRVVGVTAKVGPDKREPSYRAPLVIAADGSSARLALALGITKRDDRHMGVAVRRYFTSPRHEDDMLESWLELRGEDGSLLPGYGWVFGVGDGTSNVGLGILNTTKAWQDTDYRRLLSQWTGGMPQEWQFDEEHAVGPVRGGALPMGFSRTPHYARGVMLVGDAGGAVNPFNGEGIA
;
A
#
# COMPACT_ATOMS: atom_id res chain seq x y z
N MET A 1 16.73 -23.65 32.30
CA MET A 1 16.35 -22.96 31.04
C MET A 1 14.82 -22.89 31.01
N SER A 2 14.23 -21.72 31.20
CA SER A 2 12.78 -21.54 31.09
C SER A 2 12.37 -21.84 29.66
N GLN A 3 11.44 -22.78 29.46
CA GLN A 3 10.86 -23.04 28.14
C GLN A 3 10.21 -21.70 27.63
N ARG A 4 10.67 -21.22 26.49
CA ARG A 4 10.05 -20.07 25.81
C ARG A 4 8.60 -20.46 25.49
N THR A 5 7.64 -19.83 26.15
CA THR A 5 6.20 -20.11 25.96
C THR A 5 5.64 -19.36 24.74
N ALA A 6 6.45 -18.55 24.07
CA ALA A 6 6.12 -17.76 22.89
C ALA A 6 7.01 -18.13 21.71
N ASP A 7 6.46 -18.07 20.48
CA ASP A 7 7.16 -18.36 19.23
C ASP A 7 8.06 -17.21 18.77
N ALA A 8 7.77 -15.99 19.24
CA ALA A 8 8.51 -14.75 18.96
C ALA A 8 8.26 -13.72 20.08
N ASP A 9 9.07 -12.66 20.12
CA ASP A 9 8.79 -11.48 20.94
C ASP A 9 7.65 -10.65 20.31
N VAL A 10 7.61 -10.57 18.96
CA VAL A 10 6.57 -9.87 18.19
C VAL A 10 6.15 -10.70 16.99
N LEU A 11 4.83 -10.83 16.78
CA LEU A 11 4.24 -11.32 15.54
C LEU A 11 3.84 -10.11 14.68
N VAL A 12 4.25 -10.10 13.42
CA VAL A 12 3.79 -9.11 12.44
C VAL A 12 2.94 -9.80 11.38
N VAL A 13 1.70 -9.37 11.21
CA VAL A 13 0.72 -9.98 10.30
C VAL A 13 0.60 -9.14 9.03
N GLY A 14 1.13 -9.64 7.92
CA GLY A 14 1.19 -8.99 6.62
C GLY A 14 2.57 -8.38 6.34
N ALA A 15 3.19 -8.82 5.24
CA ALA A 15 4.49 -8.35 4.78
C ALA A 15 4.38 -7.32 3.63
N GLY A 16 3.37 -6.42 3.70
CA GLY A 16 3.33 -5.20 2.92
C GLY A 16 4.26 -4.13 3.51
N PRO A 17 4.35 -2.93 2.94
CA PRO A 17 5.30 -1.90 3.35
C PRO A 17 5.27 -1.62 4.86
N GLY A 18 4.10 -1.39 5.45
CA GLY A 18 4.00 -1.12 6.88
C GLY A 18 4.47 -2.29 7.76
N GLY A 19 4.12 -3.54 7.39
CA GLY A 19 4.54 -4.71 8.16
C GLY A 19 6.03 -5.02 7.99
N ALA A 20 6.55 -4.94 6.77
CA ALA A 20 7.97 -5.18 6.51
C ALA A 20 8.86 -4.12 7.18
N ALA A 21 8.49 -2.83 7.10
CA ALA A 21 9.22 -1.75 7.78
C ALA A 21 9.19 -1.92 9.31
N THR A 22 8.03 -2.29 9.87
CA THR A 22 7.89 -2.57 11.30
C THR A 22 8.77 -3.76 11.71
N ALA A 23 8.72 -4.87 10.95
CA ALA A 23 9.53 -6.06 11.24
C ALA A 23 11.03 -5.76 11.15
N HIS A 24 11.45 -4.97 10.14
CA HIS A 24 12.83 -4.51 10.00
C HIS A 24 13.30 -3.73 11.24
N ALA A 25 12.54 -2.70 11.64
CA ALA A 25 12.91 -1.84 12.76
C ALA A 25 12.98 -2.61 14.09
N LEU A 26 12.03 -3.52 14.33
CA LEU A 26 12.00 -4.34 15.54
C LEU A 26 13.15 -5.36 15.57
N ALA A 27 13.47 -5.99 14.43
CA ALA A 27 14.60 -6.90 14.33
C ALA A 27 15.94 -6.18 14.52
N GLN A 28 16.11 -5.00 13.95
CA GLN A 28 17.30 -4.15 14.22
C GLN A 28 17.43 -3.76 15.69
N ALA A 29 16.31 -3.62 16.40
CA ALA A 29 16.32 -3.38 17.85
C ALA A 29 16.61 -4.65 18.67
N GLY A 30 16.91 -5.78 18.04
CA GLY A 30 17.27 -7.04 18.69
C GLY A 30 16.11 -7.91 19.15
N LEU A 31 14.88 -7.63 18.72
CA LEU A 31 13.72 -8.46 19.05
C LEU A 31 13.62 -9.65 18.09
N ASP A 32 13.15 -10.78 18.59
CA ASP A 32 12.78 -11.94 17.78
C ASP A 32 11.42 -11.68 17.12
N VAL A 33 11.43 -11.42 15.81
CA VAL A 33 10.24 -11.05 15.03
C VAL A 33 9.87 -12.18 14.09
N LEU A 34 8.60 -12.60 14.12
CA LEU A 34 8.01 -13.50 13.12
C LEU A 34 7.02 -12.72 12.23
N LEU A 35 7.40 -12.54 10.96
CA LEU A 35 6.62 -11.86 9.94
C LEU A 35 5.83 -12.90 9.12
N LEU A 36 4.49 -12.81 9.15
CA LEU A 36 3.58 -13.75 8.51
C LEU A 36 2.97 -13.12 7.25
N GLU A 37 3.16 -13.73 6.08
CA GLU A 37 2.56 -13.29 4.81
C GLU A 37 1.67 -14.38 4.21
N LYS A 38 0.45 -14.00 3.80
CA LYS A 38 -0.55 -14.95 3.28
C LYS A 38 -0.19 -15.55 1.92
N THR A 39 0.56 -14.81 1.11
CA THR A 39 0.97 -15.22 -0.25
C THR A 39 2.46 -15.56 -0.29
N ALA A 40 2.92 -16.06 -1.42
CA ALA A 40 4.34 -16.09 -1.74
C ALA A 40 4.68 -14.84 -2.56
N PHE A 41 5.93 -14.39 -2.47
CA PHE A 41 6.48 -13.35 -3.33
C PHE A 41 7.03 -13.95 -4.64
N PRO A 42 7.11 -13.13 -5.74
CA PRO A 42 6.56 -11.78 -5.89
C PRO A 42 5.02 -11.81 -5.95
N ARG A 43 4.37 -10.71 -5.54
CA ARG A 43 2.91 -10.62 -5.54
C ARG A 43 2.39 -9.24 -5.93
N GLU A 44 1.28 -9.23 -6.66
CA GLU A 44 0.56 -8.01 -7.02
C GLU A 44 -0.15 -7.36 -5.84
N LYS A 45 -0.12 -6.02 -5.81
CA LYS A 45 -0.93 -5.18 -4.93
C LYS A 45 -1.38 -3.93 -5.68
N VAL A 46 -2.64 -3.54 -5.54
CA VAL A 46 -3.17 -2.31 -6.15
C VAL A 46 -2.50 -1.09 -5.53
N CYS A 47 -1.86 -0.27 -6.37
CA CYS A 47 -1.16 0.96 -5.99
C CYS A 47 -0.87 1.77 -7.25
N GLY A 48 -0.62 3.08 -7.11
CA GLY A 48 -0.04 3.92 -8.15
C GLY A 48 1.48 3.75 -8.31
N ASP A 49 2.13 3.01 -7.38
CA ASP A 49 3.57 2.74 -7.38
C ASP A 49 4.48 3.96 -7.12
N GLY A 50 3.89 5.16 -7.02
CA GLY A 50 4.61 6.40 -6.71
C GLY A 50 5.02 6.47 -5.23
N LEU A 51 6.24 6.93 -5.00
CA LEU A 51 6.87 7.09 -3.69
C LEU A 51 7.32 8.54 -3.54
N THR A 52 6.78 9.22 -2.54
CA THR A 52 7.18 10.61 -2.23
C THR A 52 8.55 10.65 -1.53
N PRO A 53 9.19 11.82 -1.42
CA PRO A 53 10.45 11.99 -0.68
C PRO A 53 10.40 11.40 0.74
N ARG A 54 9.22 11.42 1.36
CA ARG A 54 9.01 10.81 2.69
C ARG A 54 9.21 9.29 2.66
N ALA A 55 8.63 8.61 1.67
CA ALA A 55 8.82 7.18 1.49
C ALA A 55 10.29 6.85 1.16
N VAL A 56 10.92 7.66 0.29
CA VAL A 56 12.34 7.49 -0.06
C VAL A 56 13.22 7.58 1.18
N LYS A 57 12.98 8.53 2.07
CA LYS A 57 13.69 8.63 3.34
C LYS A 57 13.60 7.34 4.15
N SER A 58 12.42 6.74 4.23
CA SER A 58 12.22 5.48 4.96
C SER A 58 13.00 4.33 4.34
N LEU A 59 13.07 4.25 2.99
CA LEU A 59 13.87 3.25 2.29
C LEU A 59 15.36 3.40 2.59
N VAL A 60 15.87 4.62 2.53
CA VAL A 60 17.28 4.93 2.85
C VAL A 60 17.60 4.55 4.31
N GLN A 61 16.70 4.86 5.25
CA GLN A 61 16.85 4.47 6.66
C GLN A 61 16.83 2.95 6.87
N MET A 62 16.12 2.21 6.03
CA MET A 62 16.17 0.75 6.02
C MET A 62 17.42 0.17 5.35
N GLY A 63 18.31 1.01 4.80
CA GLY A 63 19.52 0.58 4.09
C GLY A 63 19.25 0.03 2.70
N ILE A 64 18.13 0.38 2.09
CA ILE A 64 17.77 -0.06 0.73
C ILE A 64 18.47 0.84 -0.28
N ASP A 65 19.19 0.23 -1.22
CA ASP A 65 19.75 0.93 -2.38
C ASP A 65 18.63 1.30 -3.36
N THR A 66 18.36 2.59 -3.44
CA THR A 66 17.30 3.17 -4.28
C THR A 66 17.79 3.62 -5.66
N SER A 67 18.97 3.16 -6.08
CA SER A 67 19.52 3.49 -7.41
C SER A 67 18.69 2.91 -8.55
N PRO A 68 18.78 3.49 -9.76
CA PRO A 68 18.11 2.94 -10.95
C PRO A 68 18.55 1.51 -11.29
N ALA A 69 19.79 1.12 -10.97
CA ALA A 69 20.30 -0.24 -11.15
C ALA A 69 19.47 -1.30 -10.38
N ASN A 70 18.82 -0.88 -9.30
CA ASN A 70 17.91 -1.72 -8.52
C ASN A 70 16.44 -1.57 -8.91
N GLY A 71 16.15 -1.03 -10.09
CA GLY A 71 14.78 -0.95 -10.65
C GLY A 71 13.92 0.18 -10.07
N PHE A 72 14.53 1.21 -9.46
CA PHE A 72 13.84 2.42 -9.07
C PHE A 72 13.94 3.49 -10.14
N ILE A 73 12.81 4.12 -10.46
CA ILE A 73 12.75 5.29 -11.34
C ILE A 73 12.61 6.53 -10.49
N ARG A 74 13.50 7.49 -10.68
CA ARG A 74 13.42 8.80 -10.01
C ARG A 74 12.34 9.67 -10.63
N ASN A 75 11.56 10.33 -9.78
CA ASN A 75 10.73 11.44 -10.18
C ASN A 75 11.17 12.73 -9.48
N ARG A 76 11.07 13.84 -10.19
CA ARG A 76 11.54 15.15 -9.74
C ARG A 76 10.45 16.02 -9.12
N GLY A 77 9.17 15.58 -9.17
CA GLY A 77 8.09 16.39 -8.63
C GLY A 77 6.70 15.88 -8.99
N LEU A 78 5.74 16.76 -8.79
CA LEU A 78 4.34 16.56 -9.15
C LEU A 78 3.99 17.38 -10.40
N ARG A 79 3.26 16.78 -11.34
CA ARG A 79 2.56 17.50 -12.40
C ARG A 79 1.07 17.44 -12.12
N ILE A 80 0.44 18.59 -11.91
CA ILE A 80 -0.97 18.70 -11.55
C ILE A 80 -1.73 19.36 -12.70
N LEU A 81 -2.77 18.68 -13.19
CA LEU A 81 -3.65 19.15 -14.25
C LEU A 81 -5.05 19.39 -13.70
N GLY A 82 -5.63 20.55 -13.99
CA GLY A 82 -7.00 20.89 -13.59
C GLY A 82 -7.31 22.35 -13.87
N GLY A 83 -8.58 22.68 -14.12
CA GLY A 83 -9.02 24.04 -14.43
C GLY A 83 -8.39 24.63 -15.69
N GLY A 84 -8.00 23.81 -16.66
CA GLY A 84 -7.28 24.24 -17.87
C GLY A 84 -5.81 24.60 -17.63
N LEU A 85 -5.27 24.35 -16.43
CA LEU A 85 -3.90 24.64 -16.05
C LEU A 85 -3.09 23.36 -15.90
N THR A 86 -1.80 23.47 -16.19
CA THR A 86 -0.78 22.47 -15.85
C THR A 86 0.28 23.11 -14.97
N LEU A 87 0.48 22.55 -13.79
CA LEU A 87 1.47 23.03 -12.84
C LEU A 87 2.52 21.93 -12.63
N GLU A 88 3.79 22.25 -12.83
CA GLU A 88 4.91 21.42 -12.44
C GLU A 88 5.51 21.94 -11.14
N LEU A 89 5.53 21.07 -10.14
CA LEU A 89 5.97 21.37 -8.77
C LEU A 89 7.14 20.46 -8.43
N PRO A 90 8.39 20.89 -8.65
CA PRO A 90 9.57 20.13 -8.24
C PRO A 90 9.55 19.86 -6.73
N TRP A 91 10.09 18.69 -6.32
CA TRP A 91 10.28 18.45 -4.90
C TRP A 91 11.22 19.51 -4.33
N PRO A 92 10.85 20.12 -3.20
CA PRO A 92 11.69 21.13 -2.58
C PRO A 92 12.97 20.52 -1.99
N GLU A 93 14.06 21.24 -2.02
CA GLU A 93 15.27 20.91 -1.26
C GLU A 93 15.00 21.11 0.25
N LEU A 94 14.97 20.02 0.99
CA LEU A 94 14.74 20.01 2.43
C LEU A 94 15.88 19.33 3.15
N ALA A 95 16.33 19.89 4.26
CA ALA A 95 17.43 19.32 5.06
C ALA A 95 17.16 17.89 5.56
N SER A 96 15.90 17.51 5.70
CA SER A 96 15.49 16.23 6.32
C SER A 96 14.94 15.20 5.35
N TYR A 97 14.74 15.53 4.08
CA TYR A 97 14.15 14.65 3.07
C TYR A 97 14.94 14.71 1.78
N PRO A 98 15.01 13.62 0.99
CA PRO A 98 15.51 13.66 -0.37
C PRO A 98 14.73 14.66 -1.23
N ASP A 99 15.41 15.21 -2.22
CA ASP A 99 14.88 16.15 -3.22
C ASP A 99 14.17 15.45 -4.42
N HIS A 100 13.85 14.19 -4.24
CA HIS A 100 13.24 13.37 -5.27
C HIS A 100 12.28 12.32 -4.69
N GLY A 101 11.32 11.93 -5.48
CA GLY A 101 10.52 10.73 -5.27
C GLY A 101 11.03 9.57 -6.13
N LEU A 102 10.34 8.44 -6.03
CA LEU A 102 10.63 7.24 -6.80
C LEU A 102 9.34 6.63 -7.36
N VAL A 103 9.47 5.78 -8.37
CA VAL A 103 8.41 4.85 -8.80
C VAL A 103 8.98 3.44 -8.78
N ARG A 104 8.20 2.48 -8.27
CA ARG A 104 8.50 1.06 -8.34
C ARG A 104 7.22 0.23 -8.23
N PRO A 105 6.99 -0.73 -9.15
CA PRO A 105 5.82 -1.61 -9.08
C PRO A 105 5.76 -2.40 -7.78
N ARG A 106 4.57 -2.44 -7.19
CA ARG A 106 4.32 -3.20 -5.95
C ARG A 106 4.56 -4.69 -6.08
N LYS A 107 4.60 -5.20 -7.33
CA LYS A 107 4.81 -6.62 -7.61
C LYS A 107 6.09 -7.15 -6.96
N ASP A 108 7.19 -6.41 -7.06
CA ASP A 108 8.50 -6.75 -6.52
C ASP A 108 8.94 -5.86 -5.34
N PHE A 109 8.37 -4.65 -5.22
CA PHE A 109 8.68 -3.73 -4.15
C PHE A 109 8.39 -4.31 -2.76
N ASP A 110 7.24 -4.97 -2.60
CA ASP A 110 6.86 -5.58 -1.32
C ASP A 110 7.82 -6.72 -0.96
N GLU A 111 8.29 -7.50 -1.94
CA GLU A 111 9.31 -8.52 -1.73
C GLU A 111 10.63 -7.91 -1.27
N LEU A 112 11.10 -6.85 -1.94
CA LEU A 112 12.31 -6.15 -1.55
C LEU A 112 12.28 -5.74 -0.08
N LEU A 113 11.18 -5.14 0.37
CA LEU A 113 11.01 -4.74 1.78
C LEU A 113 11.00 -5.93 2.74
N ALA A 114 10.31 -7.02 2.37
CA ALA A 114 10.25 -8.23 3.18
C ALA A 114 11.61 -8.91 3.30
N ARG A 115 12.40 -8.97 2.21
CA ARG A 115 13.77 -9.50 2.23
C ARG A 115 14.71 -8.60 3.05
N GLN A 116 14.54 -7.29 2.99
CA GLN A 116 15.28 -6.35 3.84
C GLN A 116 14.98 -6.58 5.33
N ALA A 117 13.72 -6.84 5.68
CA ALA A 117 13.36 -7.23 7.05
C ALA A 117 14.02 -8.56 7.48
N GLN A 118 14.11 -9.55 6.57
CA GLN A 118 14.82 -10.81 6.84
C GLN A 118 16.33 -10.57 7.06
N GLN A 119 16.97 -9.73 6.26
CA GLN A 119 18.39 -9.37 6.44
C GLN A 119 18.66 -8.68 7.77
N ALA A 120 17.69 -7.91 8.28
CA ALA A 120 17.74 -7.32 9.61
C ALA A 120 17.54 -8.32 10.76
N GLY A 121 17.17 -9.58 10.46
CA GLY A 121 16.97 -10.64 11.43
C GLY A 121 15.52 -11.10 11.63
N ALA A 122 14.53 -10.52 10.98
CA ALA A 122 13.16 -10.99 11.05
C ALA A 122 13.00 -12.35 10.34
N ARG A 123 12.22 -13.25 10.94
CA ARG A 123 11.85 -14.54 10.32
C ARG A 123 10.60 -14.35 9.46
N LEU A 124 10.71 -14.45 8.14
CA LEU A 124 9.58 -14.38 7.22
C LEU A 124 8.99 -15.77 6.98
N GLN A 125 7.67 -15.89 7.15
CA GLN A 125 6.91 -17.09 6.79
C GLN A 125 5.81 -16.72 5.79
N GLU A 126 6.04 -17.10 4.55
CA GLU A 126 5.10 -16.95 3.45
C GLU A 126 4.01 -18.04 3.47
N ARG A 127 2.95 -17.90 2.65
CA ARG A 127 1.82 -18.84 2.53
C ARG A 127 1.16 -19.14 3.87
N THR A 128 1.11 -18.12 4.74
CA THR A 128 0.57 -18.20 6.09
C THR A 128 -0.53 -17.17 6.27
N THR A 129 -1.77 -17.62 6.12
CA THR A 129 -2.95 -16.77 6.22
C THR A 129 -3.43 -16.72 7.66
N VAL A 130 -3.25 -15.60 8.34
CA VAL A 130 -3.81 -15.39 9.69
C VAL A 130 -5.33 -15.36 9.59
N THR A 131 -5.98 -16.13 10.47
CA THR A 131 -7.44 -16.34 10.50
C THR A 131 -8.13 -15.65 11.68
N GLY A 132 -7.41 -15.43 12.79
CA GLY A 132 -7.97 -14.77 13.96
C GLY A 132 -6.96 -14.56 15.07
N PRO A 133 -7.35 -13.81 16.13
CA PRO A 133 -6.54 -13.62 17.32
C PRO A 133 -6.63 -14.85 18.25
N VAL A 134 -5.55 -15.08 19.00
CA VAL A 134 -5.56 -15.93 20.21
C VAL A 134 -5.63 -15.02 21.40
N LEU A 135 -6.64 -15.21 22.26
CA LEU A 135 -6.86 -14.41 23.45
C LEU A 135 -6.50 -15.23 24.72
N ASP A 136 -6.01 -14.55 25.73
CA ASP A 136 -5.92 -15.11 27.09
C ASP A 136 -7.26 -14.94 27.86
N ALA A 137 -7.29 -15.44 29.09
CA ALA A 137 -8.47 -15.36 29.93
C ALA A 137 -8.91 -13.92 30.29
N ALA A 138 -8.01 -12.93 30.16
CA ALA A 138 -8.29 -11.51 30.39
C ALA A 138 -8.69 -10.76 29.09
N GLY A 139 -8.83 -11.47 27.96
CA GLY A 139 -9.16 -10.90 26.65
C GLY A 139 -7.99 -10.15 26.00
N ARG A 140 -6.74 -10.37 26.44
CA ARG A 140 -5.55 -9.83 25.80
C ARG A 140 -5.18 -10.70 24.60
N VAL A 141 -4.77 -10.08 23.50
CA VAL A 141 -4.18 -10.77 22.36
C VAL A 141 -2.80 -11.29 22.76
N VAL A 142 -2.61 -12.61 22.66
CA VAL A 142 -1.37 -13.32 22.99
C VAL A 142 -0.86 -14.15 21.82
N GLY A 143 -1.42 -13.93 20.63
CA GLY A 143 -1.02 -14.64 19.43
C GLY A 143 -2.08 -14.57 18.32
N VAL A 144 -1.89 -15.41 17.31
CA VAL A 144 -2.81 -15.54 16.17
C VAL A 144 -2.97 -17.02 15.78
N THR A 145 -4.13 -17.36 15.21
CA THR A 145 -4.34 -18.61 14.46
C THR A 145 -4.09 -18.35 12.98
N ALA A 146 -3.59 -19.36 12.26
CA ALA A 146 -3.31 -19.23 10.84
C ALA A 146 -3.56 -20.53 10.08
N LYS A 147 -3.77 -20.40 8.74
CA LYS A 147 -3.75 -21.52 7.79
C LYS A 147 -2.45 -21.48 7.02
N VAL A 148 -1.70 -22.58 7.02
CA VAL A 148 -0.35 -22.68 6.44
C VAL A 148 -0.30 -23.69 5.32
N GLY A 149 0.28 -23.27 4.20
CA GLY A 149 0.55 -24.11 3.04
C GLY A 149 -0.70 -24.64 2.33
N PRO A 150 -0.52 -25.49 1.31
CA PRO A 150 -1.61 -26.06 0.51
C PRO A 150 -2.52 -26.98 1.35
N ASP A 151 -1.97 -27.65 2.34
CA ASP A 151 -2.69 -28.58 3.23
C ASP A 151 -3.51 -27.87 4.31
N LYS A 152 -3.48 -26.52 4.33
CA LYS A 152 -4.24 -25.67 5.26
C LYS A 152 -4.09 -26.09 6.72
N ARG A 153 -2.89 -26.51 7.14
CA ARG A 153 -2.60 -26.76 8.56
C ARG A 153 -2.97 -25.52 9.38
N GLU A 154 -3.54 -25.72 10.55
CA GLU A 154 -4.07 -24.64 11.40
C GLU A 154 -3.24 -24.45 12.70
N PRO A 155 -1.98 -24.03 12.63
CA PRO A 155 -1.20 -23.71 13.81
C PRO A 155 -1.66 -22.44 14.49
N SER A 156 -1.32 -22.31 15.77
CA SER A 156 -1.34 -21.05 16.50
C SER A 156 0.09 -20.57 16.72
N TYR A 157 0.31 -19.28 16.56
CA TYR A 157 1.58 -18.61 16.89
C TYR A 157 1.36 -17.70 18.09
N ARG A 158 2.30 -17.69 19.04
CA ARG A 158 2.18 -16.92 20.28
C ARG A 158 3.28 -15.86 20.38
N ALA A 159 2.90 -14.66 20.82
CA ALA A 159 3.80 -13.58 21.18
C ALA A 159 3.13 -12.61 22.16
N PRO A 160 3.89 -11.90 23.00
CA PRO A 160 3.36 -10.86 23.89
C PRO A 160 2.76 -9.66 23.13
N LEU A 161 3.19 -9.44 21.88
CA LEU A 161 2.69 -8.35 21.02
C LEU A 161 2.41 -8.86 19.61
N VAL A 162 1.29 -8.43 19.04
CA VAL A 162 0.90 -8.68 17.64
C VAL A 162 0.76 -7.34 16.91
N ILE A 163 1.41 -7.20 15.78
CA ILE A 163 1.26 -6.07 14.86
C ILE A 163 0.33 -6.50 13.72
N ALA A 164 -0.85 -5.89 13.62
CA ALA A 164 -1.78 -6.09 12.52
C ALA A 164 -1.43 -5.13 11.39
N ALA A 165 -0.78 -5.63 10.35
CA ALA A 165 -0.40 -4.95 9.12
C ALA A 165 -1.02 -5.64 7.89
N ASP A 166 -2.20 -6.25 8.05
CA ASP A 166 -2.91 -7.09 7.07
C ASP A 166 -3.68 -6.27 6.02
N GLY A 167 -3.34 -4.99 5.90
CA GLY A 167 -3.80 -4.09 4.85
C GLY A 167 -5.27 -3.68 4.98
N SER A 168 -5.87 -3.22 3.89
CA SER A 168 -7.24 -2.70 3.88
C SER A 168 -8.31 -3.71 4.31
N SER A 169 -8.03 -5.02 4.23
CA SER A 169 -8.93 -6.07 4.72
C SER A 169 -9.06 -6.09 6.25
N ALA A 170 -8.01 -5.69 6.97
CA ALA A 170 -7.95 -5.52 8.42
C ALA A 170 -8.66 -6.65 9.21
N ARG A 171 -8.48 -7.90 8.80
CA ARG A 171 -9.22 -9.06 9.34
C ARG A 171 -9.00 -9.24 10.83
N LEU A 172 -7.77 -9.00 11.29
CA LEU A 172 -7.46 -9.13 12.70
C LEU A 172 -8.15 -8.03 13.52
N ALA A 173 -8.16 -6.78 13.02
CA ALA A 173 -8.90 -5.70 13.67
C ALA A 173 -10.40 -5.99 13.74
N LEU A 174 -10.99 -6.47 12.63
CA LEU A 174 -12.42 -6.84 12.59
C LEU A 174 -12.75 -7.98 13.56
N ALA A 175 -11.90 -9.00 13.65
CA ALA A 175 -12.08 -10.12 14.59
C ALA A 175 -12.00 -9.67 16.07
N LEU A 176 -11.36 -8.54 16.33
CA LEU A 176 -11.28 -7.90 17.66
C LEU A 176 -12.38 -6.85 17.90
N GLY A 177 -13.34 -6.71 16.97
CA GLY A 177 -14.41 -5.72 17.07
C GLY A 177 -13.97 -4.27 16.78
N ILE A 178 -12.74 -4.07 16.27
CA ILE A 178 -12.25 -2.75 15.89
C ILE A 178 -12.75 -2.45 14.47
N THR A 179 -13.92 -1.84 14.39
CA THR A 179 -14.57 -1.49 13.13
C THR A 179 -14.07 -0.15 12.59
N LYS A 180 -14.38 0.10 11.31
CA LYS A 180 -14.13 1.40 10.70
C LYS A 180 -15.10 2.44 11.27
N ARG A 181 -14.62 3.65 11.50
CA ARG A 181 -15.43 4.81 11.88
C ARG A 181 -16.21 5.33 10.68
N ASP A 182 -17.48 5.66 10.87
CA ASP A 182 -18.36 6.17 9.81
C ASP A 182 -18.11 7.66 9.48
N ASP A 183 -17.50 8.41 10.43
CA ASP A 183 -17.15 9.81 10.27
C ASP A 183 -15.81 10.04 9.54
N ARG A 184 -15.21 8.98 8.99
CA ARG A 184 -13.96 9.03 8.23
C ARG A 184 -14.17 8.60 6.79
N HIS A 185 -13.55 9.37 5.89
CA HIS A 185 -13.63 9.06 4.47
C HIS A 185 -12.87 7.79 4.10
N MET A 186 -13.29 7.21 3.01
CA MET A 186 -12.63 6.09 2.34
C MET A 186 -12.52 6.42 0.86
N GLY A 187 -11.43 6.03 0.25
CA GLY A 187 -11.30 6.05 -1.21
C GLY A 187 -11.50 4.65 -1.79
N VAL A 188 -11.89 4.62 -3.06
CA VAL A 188 -11.78 3.44 -3.92
C VAL A 188 -10.94 3.85 -5.12
N ALA A 189 -9.94 3.06 -5.44
CA ALA A 189 -9.06 3.31 -6.57
C ALA A 189 -9.01 2.11 -7.49
N VAL A 190 -8.85 2.38 -8.79
CA VAL A 190 -8.57 1.39 -9.83
C VAL A 190 -7.37 1.82 -10.65
N ARG A 191 -6.62 0.84 -11.17
CA ARG A 191 -5.49 1.11 -12.05
C ARG A 191 -5.28 0.00 -13.06
N ARG A 192 -4.59 0.34 -14.14
CA ARG A 192 -4.07 -0.59 -15.14
C ARG A 192 -2.70 -0.10 -15.59
N TYR A 193 -1.84 -1.02 -16.00
CA TYR A 193 -0.62 -0.68 -16.71
C TYR A 193 -0.90 -0.63 -18.22
N PHE A 194 -0.17 0.24 -18.91
CA PHE A 194 -0.20 0.36 -20.36
C PHE A 194 1.22 0.43 -20.89
N THR A 195 1.54 -0.29 -21.95
CA THR A 195 2.75 -0.02 -22.74
C THR A 195 2.61 1.38 -23.31
N SER A 196 3.57 2.26 -23.04
CA SER A 196 3.39 3.68 -23.35
C SER A 196 4.72 4.39 -23.53
N PRO A 197 4.85 5.34 -24.49
CA PRO A 197 6.01 6.21 -24.58
C PRO A 197 6.20 7.11 -23.34
N ARG A 198 5.19 7.21 -22.47
CA ARG A 198 5.26 7.95 -21.21
C ARG A 198 5.90 7.15 -20.05
N HIS A 199 6.46 5.98 -20.34
CA HIS A 199 7.04 5.12 -19.30
C HIS A 199 8.27 5.74 -18.58
N GLU A 200 8.93 6.71 -19.20
CA GLU A 200 10.09 7.43 -18.63
C GLU A 200 9.73 8.83 -18.09
N ASP A 201 8.44 9.18 -18.03
CA ASP A 201 8.03 10.48 -17.47
C ASP A 201 8.49 10.58 -16.01
N ASP A 202 9.25 11.63 -15.73
CA ASP A 202 9.90 11.86 -14.43
C ASP A 202 9.03 12.71 -13.47
N MET A 203 7.74 12.84 -13.73
CA MET A 203 6.78 13.52 -12.85
C MET A 203 5.69 12.56 -12.37
N LEU A 204 5.27 12.67 -11.12
CA LEU A 204 4.04 12.06 -10.66
C LEU A 204 2.87 12.93 -11.12
N GLU A 205 2.23 12.53 -12.22
CA GLU A 205 1.16 13.31 -12.84
C GLU A 205 -0.19 13.00 -12.19
N SER A 206 -0.94 14.06 -11.84
CA SER A 206 -2.26 13.97 -11.20
C SER A 206 -3.27 14.87 -11.90
N TRP A 207 -4.43 14.29 -12.25
CA TRP A 207 -5.54 14.95 -12.95
C TRP A 207 -6.69 15.17 -11.99
N LEU A 208 -6.97 16.43 -11.63
CA LEU A 208 -7.95 16.79 -10.60
C LEU A 208 -9.39 16.87 -11.12
N GLU A 209 -9.61 16.83 -12.43
CA GLU A 209 -10.94 16.95 -13.05
C GLU A 209 -11.42 15.60 -13.58
N LEU A 210 -11.71 14.66 -12.68
CA LEU A 210 -12.47 13.48 -13.05
C LEU A 210 -13.95 13.84 -13.18
N ARG A 211 -14.58 13.45 -14.29
CA ARG A 211 -15.99 13.68 -14.53
C ARG A 211 -16.76 12.39 -14.67
N GLY A 212 -17.93 12.35 -14.05
CA GLY A 212 -18.91 11.28 -14.24
C GLY A 212 -19.54 11.30 -15.64
N GLU A 213 -20.36 10.30 -15.93
CA GLU A 213 -21.08 10.20 -17.22
C GLU A 213 -22.03 11.37 -17.47
N ASP A 214 -22.56 11.97 -16.42
CA ASP A 214 -23.40 13.16 -16.44
C ASP A 214 -22.59 14.48 -16.55
N GLY A 215 -21.26 14.40 -16.67
CA GLY A 215 -20.37 15.54 -16.71
C GLY A 215 -20.08 16.16 -15.34
N SER A 216 -20.69 15.68 -14.26
CA SER A 216 -20.42 16.19 -12.91
C SER A 216 -18.98 15.91 -12.46
N LEU A 217 -18.41 16.83 -11.68
CA LEU A 217 -17.09 16.64 -11.11
C LEU A 217 -17.14 15.60 -9.99
N LEU A 218 -16.28 14.58 -10.09
CA LEU A 218 -16.15 13.54 -9.08
C LEU A 218 -15.11 13.94 -8.01
N PRO A 219 -15.33 13.59 -6.75
CA PRO A 219 -14.40 13.89 -5.65
C PRO A 219 -13.20 12.94 -5.66
N GLY A 220 -12.23 13.19 -6.54
CA GLY A 220 -11.08 12.32 -6.71
C GLY A 220 -10.10 12.85 -7.71
N TYR A 221 -9.15 12.02 -8.11
CA TYR A 221 -8.17 12.37 -9.15
C TYR A 221 -7.74 11.12 -9.93
N GLY A 222 -7.28 11.34 -11.17
CA GLY A 222 -6.57 10.35 -11.96
C GLY A 222 -5.06 10.54 -11.87
N TRP A 223 -4.29 9.51 -12.15
CA TRP A 223 -2.83 9.59 -12.20
C TRP A 223 -2.24 8.87 -13.40
N VAL A 224 -1.09 9.37 -13.85
CA VAL A 224 -0.23 8.75 -14.86
C VAL A 224 1.19 8.77 -14.33
N PHE A 225 1.77 7.60 -14.05
CA PHE A 225 3.14 7.48 -13.54
C PHE A 225 3.96 6.56 -14.43
N GLY A 226 5.08 7.06 -14.93
CA GLY A 226 6.05 6.27 -15.68
C GLY A 226 6.72 5.23 -14.78
N VAL A 227 6.86 4.00 -15.27
CA VAL A 227 7.42 2.87 -14.50
C VAL A 227 8.84 2.53 -14.94
N GLY A 228 9.27 3.00 -16.13
CA GLY A 228 10.63 2.82 -16.66
C GLY A 228 10.88 1.49 -17.36
N ASP A 229 9.94 0.56 -17.30
CA ASP A 229 10.04 -0.79 -17.91
C ASP A 229 9.30 -0.92 -19.25
N GLY A 230 8.98 0.21 -19.88
CA GLY A 230 8.13 0.28 -21.07
C GLY A 230 6.67 0.52 -20.72
N THR A 231 6.28 0.53 -19.44
CA THR A 231 4.89 0.71 -19.02
C THR A 231 4.66 1.98 -18.21
N SER A 232 3.43 2.46 -18.23
CA SER A 232 2.92 3.49 -17.32
C SER A 232 1.81 2.92 -16.44
N ASN A 233 1.82 3.26 -15.14
CA ASN A 233 0.73 2.97 -14.22
C ASN A 233 -0.29 4.10 -14.33
N VAL A 234 -1.47 3.77 -14.84
CA VAL A 234 -2.56 4.72 -15.05
C VAL A 234 -3.76 4.30 -14.23
N GLY A 235 -4.29 5.22 -13.46
CA GLY A 235 -5.42 4.91 -12.59
C GLY A 235 -6.17 6.13 -12.11
N LEU A 236 -7.23 5.88 -11.36
CA LEU A 236 -8.02 6.91 -10.72
C LEU A 236 -8.56 6.44 -9.37
N GLY A 237 -8.87 7.41 -8.52
CA GLY A 237 -9.48 7.15 -7.22
C GLY A 237 -10.55 8.18 -6.90
N ILE A 238 -11.61 7.74 -6.22
CA ILE A 238 -12.74 8.57 -5.79
C ILE A 238 -12.97 8.38 -4.29
N LEU A 239 -13.26 9.50 -3.61
CA LEU A 239 -13.66 9.51 -2.20
C LEU A 239 -15.14 9.21 -2.03
N ASN A 240 -15.51 8.60 -0.92
CA ASN A 240 -16.90 8.32 -0.55
C ASN A 240 -17.63 9.55 0.05
N THR A 241 -17.31 10.76 -0.39
CA THR A 241 -17.91 12.02 0.07
C THR A 241 -19.25 12.33 -0.57
N THR A 242 -19.60 11.65 -1.66
CA THR A 242 -20.87 11.77 -2.39
C THR A 242 -21.43 10.38 -2.70
N LYS A 243 -22.71 10.26 -3.07
CA LYS A 243 -23.28 8.95 -3.46
C LYS A 243 -22.67 8.38 -4.75
N ALA A 244 -22.07 9.22 -5.57
CA ALA A 244 -21.47 8.82 -6.85
C ALA A 244 -20.45 7.66 -6.71
N TRP A 245 -19.75 7.55 -5.58
CA TRP A 245 -18.78 6.47 -5.38
C TRP A 245 -19.38 5.06 -5.38
N GLN A 246 -20.67 4.90 -5.00
CA GLN A 246 -21.38 3.61 -5.00
C GLN A 246 -21.89 3.23 -6.40
N ASP A 247 -22.30 4.24 -7.16
CA ASP A 247 -22.96 4.06 -8.45
C ASP A 247 -21.97 4.09 -9.63
N THR A 248 -20.70 4.43 -9.39
CA THR A 248 -19.67 4.53 -10.42
C THR A 248 -19.17 3.15 -10.85
N ASP A 249 -19.27 2.84 -12.14
CA ASP A 249 -18.47 1.77 -12.76
C ASP A 249 -17.03 2.28 -12.98
N TYR A 250 -16.16 1.93 -12.05
CA TYR A 250 -14.77 2.38 -12.07
C TYR A 250 -13.97 1.90 -13.29
N ARG A 251 -14.30 0.75 -13.86
CA ARG A 251 -13.62 0.23 -15.06
C ARG A 251 -14.00 1.06 -16.27
N ARG A 252 -15.28 1.33 -16.41
CA ARG A 252 -15.82 2.18 -17.47
C ARG A 252 -15.29 3.61 -17.34
N LEU A 253 -15.28 4.17 -16.13
CA LEU A 253 -14.74 5.49 -15.87
C LEU A 253 -13.24 5.58 -16.26
N LEU A 254 -12.44 4.57 -15.90
CA LEU A 254 -11.02 4.51 -16.30
C LEU A 254 -10.88 4.51 -17.82
N SER A 255 -11.64 3.66 -18.52
CA SER A 255 -11.59 3.57 -19.99
C SER A 255 -12.06 4.87 -20.67
N GLN A 256 -13.10 5.51 -20.15
CA GLN A 256 -13.58 6.80 -20.69
C GLN A 256 -12.54 7.91 -20.48
N TRP A 257 -11.94 7.98 -19.29
CA TRP A 257 -10.94 8.98 -18.96
C TRP A 257 -9.67 8.80 -19.80
N THR A 258 -9.16 7.59 -19.93
CA THR A 258 -7.98 7.30 -20.78
C THR A 258 -8.28 7.50 -22.27
N GLY A 259 -9.49 7.19 -22.73
CA GLY A 259 -9.93 7.42 -24.10
C GLY A 259 -10.04 8.91 -24.51
N GLY A 260 -10.09 9.82 -23.52
CA GLY A 260 -10.00 11.26 -23.73
C GLY A 260 -8.58 11.84 -23.77
N MET A 261 -7.56 11.01 -23.56
CA MET A 261 -6.15 11.41 -23.59
C MET A 261 -5.57 11.37 -25.02
N PRO A 262 -4.42 12.01 -25.26
CA PRO A 262 -3.75 11.96 -26.56
C PRO A 262 -3.48 10.51 -26.99
N GLN A 263 -3.83 10.19 -28.23
CA GLN A 263 -3.68 8.82 -28.77
C GLN A 263 -2.22 8.34 -28.78
N GLU A 264 -1.28 9.25 -28.96
CA GLU A 264 0.14 8.98 -28.93
C GLU A 264 0.64 8.50 -27.56
N TRP A 265 -0.17 8.63 -26.47
CA TRP A 265 0.16 8.10 -25.15
C TRP A 265 -0.13 6.62 -25.02
N GLN A 266 -0.93 6.06 -25.95
CA GLN A 266 -1.22 4.62 -26.00
C GLN A 266 -1.93 4.07 -24.74
N PHE A 267 -2.88 4.81 -24.18
CA PHE A 267 -3.67 4.37 -23.03
C PHE A 267 -5.00 3.73 -23.47
N ASP A 268 -4.93 2.76 -24.36
CA ASP A 268 -6.06 2.05 -24.96
C ASP A 268 -6.00 0.51 -24.70
N GLU A 269 -6.99 -0.23 -25.17
CA GLU A 269 -7.06 -1.68 -24.95
C GLU A 269 -5.95 -2.47 -25.65
N GLU A 270 -5.41 -1.98 -26.76
CA GLU A 270 -4.34 -2.65 -27.51
C GLU A 270 -3.02 -2.63 -26.73
N HIS A 271 -2.77 -1.53 -26.01
CA HIS A 271 -1.55 -1.33 -25.23
C HIS A 271 -1.70 -1.70 -23.74
N ALA A 272 -2.87 -2.20 -23.38
CA ALA A 272 -3.16 -2.53 -21.99
C ALA A 272 -2.41 -3.78 -21.50
N VAL A 273 -1.77 -3.66 -20.35
CA VAL A 273 -0.99 -4.74 -19.70
C VAL A 273 -1.76 -5.26 -18.48
N GLY A 274 -2.34 -6.46 -18.65
CA GLY A 274 -3.12 -7.11 -17.61
C GLY A 274 -4.50 -6.48 -17.34
N PRO A 275 -5.24 -6.98 -16.34
CA PRO A 275 -6.59 -6.51 -16.05
C PRO A 275 -6.60 -5.21 -15.23
N VAL A 276 -7.71 -4.47 -15.31
CA VAL A 276 -8.00 -3.40 -14.32
C VAL A 276 -8.11 -4.02 -12.93
N ARG A 277 -7.35 -3.47 -11.98
CA ARG A 277 -7.36 -3.89 -10.59
C ARG A 277 -7.80 -2.73 -9.70
N GLY A 278 -8.56 -3.03 -8.65
CA GLY A 278 -9.06 -2.03 -7.72
C GLY A 278 -8.85 -2.41 -6.26
N GLY A 279 -8.91 -1.40 -5.41
CA GLY A 279 -8.76 -1.57 -3.97
C GLY A 279 -9.37 -0.42 -3.17
N ALA A 280 -9.72 -0.71 -1.93
CA ALA A 280 -10.17 0.27 -0.97
C ALA A 280 -8.97 0.97 -0.31
N LEU A 281 -9.12 2.27 -0.05
CA LEU A 281 -8.16 3.13 0.61
C LEU A 281 -8.77 3.61 1.94
N PRO A 282 -8.53 2.91 3.06
CA PRO A 282 -9.01 3.34 4.37
C PRO A 282 -8.17 4.52 4.86
N MET A 283 -8.80 5.68 5.04
CA MET A 283 -8.13 6.97 5.24
C MET A 283 -8.36 7.57 6.62
N GLY A 284 -7.52 8.53 6.98
CA GLY A 284 -7.73 9.46 8.09
C GLY A 284 -7.80 8.78 9.46
N PHE A 285 -7.03 7.71 9.65
CA PHE A 285 -7.04 6.91 10.87
C PHE A 285 -8.43 6.38 11.20
N SER A 286 -9.08 5.79 10.19
CA SER A 286 -10.47 5.38 10.26
C SER A 286 -10.77 4.22 11.20
N ARG A 287 -9.76 3.54 11.76
CA ARG A 287 -9.92 2.50 12.79
C ARG A 287 -9.30 2.94 14.10
N THR A 288 -10.08 2.91 15.17
CA THR A 288 -9.62 3.23 16.52
C THR A 288 -10.21 2.27 17.54
N PRO A 289 -9.46 1.92 18.59
CA PRO A 289 -8.09 2.37 18.90
C PRO A 289 -7.03 1.73 17.97
N HIS A 290 -5.90 2.44 17.71
CA HIS A 290 -4.78 1.88 16.95
C HIS A 290 -3.99 0.84 17.73
N TYR A 291 -4.16 0.81 19.04
CA TYR A 291 -3.62 -0.23 19.91
C TYR A 291 -4.67 -0.65 20.92
N ALA A 292 -4.67 -1.90 21.23
CA ALA A 292 -5.47 -2.51 22.27
C ALA A 292 -4.59 -3.51 23.05
N ARG A 293 -5.17 -4.23 24.01
CA ARG A 293 -4.42 -5.19 24.83
C ARG A 293 -3.71 -6.23 23.95
N GLY A 294 -2.41 -6.06 23.75
CA GLY A 294 -1.53 -6.99 23.01
C GLY A 294 -1.54 -6.89 21.49
N VAL A 295 -2.21 -5.88 20.89
CA VAL A 295 -2.23 -5.65 19.44
C VAL A 295 -2.03 -4.18 19.09
N MET A 296 -1.33 -3.91 17.96
CA MET A 296 -1.21 -2.59 17.32
C MET A 296 -1.58 -2.69 15.84
N LEU A 297 -2.27 -1.66 15.31
CA LEU A 297 -2.64 -1.57 13.89
C LEU A 297 -1.64 -0.67 13.14
N VAL A 298 -1.19 -1.11 11.97
CA VAL A 298 -0.20 -0.40 11.15
C VAL A 298 -0.69 -0.29 9.69
N GLY A 299 -0.42 0.87 9.07
CA GLY A 299 -0.78 1.15 7.69
C GLY A 299 -2.29 1.10 7.45
N ASP A 300 -2.71 0.52 6.31
CA ASP A 300 -4.12 0.42 5.93
C ASP A 300 -4.97 -0.34 6.96
N ALA A 301 -4.39 -1.24 7.75
CA ALA A 301 -5.12 -1.95 8.81
C ALA A 301 -5.61 -0.98 9.89
N GLY A 302 -4.88 0.10 10.14
CA GLY A 302 -5.27 1.22 11.00
C GLY A 302 -6.03 2.33 10.28
N GLY A 303 -6.18 2.23 8.95
CA GLY A 303 -6.78 3.30 8.15
C GLY A 303 -5.87 4.51 7.99
N ALA A 304 -4.56 4.31 7.88
CA ALA A 304 -3.57 5.39 7.95
C ALA A 304 -3.35 6.12 6.62
N VAL A 305 -4.06 5.78 5.54
CA VAL A 305 -3.93 6.50 4.26
C VAL A 305 -4.26 7.98 4.45
N ASN A 306 -3.41 8.86 3.91
CA ASN A 306 -3.60 10.30 3.97
C ASN A 306 -4.83 10.70 3.11
N PRO A 307 -5.85 11.35 3.68
CA PRO A 307 -7.06 11.71 2.94
C PRO A 307 -6.86 12.85 1.93
N PHE A 308 -5.76 13.58 2.03
CA PHE A 308 -5.48 14.71 1.12
C PHE A 308 -4.95 14.21 -0.25
N ASN A 309 -3.99 13.29 -0.24
CA ASN A 309 -3.30 12.86 -1.47
C ASN A 309 -3.40 11.36 -1.75
N GLY A 310 -4.07 10.58 -0.89
CA GLY A 310 -4.18 9.13 -1.04
C GLY A 310 -2.89 8.35 -0.74
N GLU A 311 -1.85 8.98 -0.21
CA GLU A 311 -0.60 8.32 0.14
C GLU A 311 -0.78 7.45 1.39
N GLY A 312 -0.42 6.18 1.30
CA GLY A 312 -0.50 5.24 2.41
C GLY A 312 0.76 4.39 2.59
N ILE A 313 1.77 4.64 1.75
CA ILE A 313 2.96 3.79 1.67
C ILE A 313 4.17 4.34 2.46
N ALA A 314 4.14 5.62 2.82
CA ALA A 314 5.21 6.33 3.52
C ALA A 314 5.04 6.33 5.04
#